data_8d17a2f2a0d7a001eb324e9915a8632c
#
_entry.id   8d17a2f2a0d7a001eb324e9915a8632c
#
_cell.length_a   1.000
_cell.length_b   1.000
_cell.length_c   1.000
_cell.angle_alpha   90.00
_cell.angle_beta   90.00
_cell.angle_gamma   90.00
#
_symmetry.space_group_name_H-M   'P 1'
#
loop_
_entity.id
_entity.type
_entity.pdbx_description
1 polymer ?
#
loop_
_entity_poly.entity_id
_entity_poly.type
_entity_poly.pdbx_seq_one_letter_code
_entity_poly.pdbx_strand_id
1 'polypeptide(L)'
;MQEFAIDTRLRVAAFLSQIGHESGQFRFMEELASGAAYDHRADLGNTNPEAIRIAAANGSTPGRFWKGHGPIQITGYLNHLAAMMALHVDCVEQPRLLCEPVHGCRAAGWFWSVNGLAKRADVGDIDGVSDLVNRGKKTAAIGDANGFAERKALYDRALKVIS
;
A
#
# COMPACT_ATOMS: atom_id res chain seq x y z
N MET A 1 -7.56 -10.42 7.25
CA MET A 1 -7.65 -9.28 8.16
C MET A 1 -7.26 -9.66 9.58
N GLN A 2 -7.69 -10.79 10.11
CA GLN A 2 -7.28 -11.27 11.44
C GLN A 2 -5.75 -11.36 11.63
N GLU A 3 -5.01 -11.83 10.62
CA GLU A 3 -3.53 -11.90 10.62
C GLU A 3 -2.85 -10.57 11.03
N PHE A 4 -3.49 -9.43 10.74
CA PHE A 4 -2.96 -8.09 10.99
C PHE A 4 -3.81 -7.29 11.99
N ALA A 5 -4.60 -7.97 12.82
CA ALA A 5 -5.50 -7.36 13.82
C ALA A 5 -6.43 -6.28 13.22
N ILE A 6 -6.91 -6.48 11.99
CA ILE A 6 -7.93 -5.65 11.34
C ILE A 6 -9.28 -6.34 11.59
N ASP A 7 -9.78 -6.26 12.81
CA ASP A 7 -10.84 -7.09 13.35
C ASP A 7 -11.95 -6.31 14.09
N THR A 8 -11.75 -5.01 14.33
CA THR A 8 -12.82 -4.15 14.87
C THR A 8 -13.53 -3.40 13.75
N ARG A 9 -14.76 -3.01 13.97
CA ARG A 9 -15.58 -2.24 13.01
C ARG A 9 -14.84 -1.00 12.49
N LEU A 10 -14.22 -0.23 13.39
CA LEU A 10 -13.48 0.99 13.01
C LEU A 10 -12.23 0.66 12.18
N ARG A 11 -11.47 -0.37 12.56
CA ARG A 11 -10.28 -0.79 11.82
C ARG A 11 -10.64 -1.31 10.43
N VAL A 12 -11.66 -2.16 10.33
CA VAL A 12 -12.12 -2.71 9.05
C VAL A 12 -12.62 -1.61 8.13
N ALA A 13 -13.43 -0.67 8.65
CA ALA A 13 -13.93 0.45 7.85
C ALA A 13 -12.81 1.36 7.36
N ALA A 14 -11.86 1.71 8.25
CA ALA A 14 -10.72 2.53 7.89
C ALA A 14 -9.81 1.82 6.87
N PHE A 15 -9.50 0.54 7.09
CA PHE A 15 -8.69 -0.25 6.14
C PHE A 15 -9.33 -0.30 4.75
N LEU A 16 -10.61 -0.69 4.67
CA LEU A 16 -11.32 -0.78 3.40
C LEU A 16 -11.42 0.57 2.68
N SER A 17 -11.56 1.67 3.41
CA SER A 17 -11.60 3.00 2.81
C SER A 17 -10.28 3.38 2.15
N GLN A 18 -9.15 3.03 2.76
CA GLN A 18 -7.83 3.34 2.20
C GLN A 18 -7.54 2.48 0.98
N ILE A 19 -7.62 1.15 1.09
CA ILE A 19 -7.33 0.27 -0.05
C ILE A 19 -8.34 0.47 -1.19
N GLY A 20 -9.59 0.81 -0.88
CA GLY A 20 -10.60 1.14 -1.88
C GLY A 20 -10.23 2.40 -2.67
N HIS A 21 -9.77 3.45 -1.98
CA HIS A 21 -9.31 4.67 -2.65
C HIS A 21 -8.05 4.42 -3.50
N GLU A 22 -6.98 3.86 -2.89
CA GLU A 22 -5.68 3.65 -3.55
C GLU A 22 -5.78 2.77 -4.82
N SER A 23 -6.67 1.78 -4.82
CA SER A 23 -6.86 0.85 -5.94
C SER A 23 -7.99 1.23 -6.89
N GLY A 24 -8.64 2.39 -6.71
CA GLY A 24 -9.86 2.72 -7.46
C GLY A 24 -10.94 1.66 -7.31
N GLN A 25 -11.18 1.22 -6.08
CA GLN A 25 -12.11 0.15 -5.71
C GLN A 25 -11.73 -1.20 -6.35
N PHE A 26 -10.46 -1.56 -6.22
CA PHE A 26 -9.84 -2.80 -6.73
C PHE A 26 -9.79 -2.93 -8.26
N ARG A 27 -9.96 -1.82 -9.00
CA ARG A 27 -9.80 -1.81 -10.46
C ARG A 27 -8.33 -1.80 -10.88
N PHE A 28 -7.47 -1.19 -10.07
CA PHE A 28 -6.07 -0.95 -10.39
C PHE A 28 -5.19 -1.61 -9.33
N MET A 29 -4.80 -2.84 -9.60
CA MET A 29 -3.90 -3.62 -8.73
C MET A 29 -2.43 -3.46 -9.14
N GLU A 30 -2.17 -2.81 -10.28
CA GLU A 30 -0.85 -2.46 -10.78
C GLU A 30 -0.86 -1.00 -11.24
N GLU A 31 0.17 -0.25 -10.92
CA GLU A 31 0.31 1.15 -11.33
C GLU A 31 0.22 1.30 -12.86
N LEU A 32 -0.63 2.23 -13.32
CA LEU A 32 -0.83 2.49 -14.75
C LEU A 32 0.37 3.19 -15.38
N ALA A 33 1.09 4.01 -14.61
CA ALA A 33 2.32 4.64 -15.06
C ALA A 33 3.42 3.59 -15.29
N SER A 34 4.38 3.92 -16.14
CA SER A 34 5.46 2.99 -16.50
C SER A 34 6.40 2.67 -15.34
N GLY A 35 6.43 3.49 -14.29
CA GLY A 35 7.39 3.38 -13.18
C GLY A 35 8.79 3.94 -13.48
N ALA A 36 9.07 4.37 -14.71
CA ALA A 36 10.41 4.87 -15.09
C ALA A 36 10.89 6.05 -14.21
N ALA A 37 9.98 6.85 -13.68
CA ALA A 37 10.31 7.95 -12.77
C ALA A 37 10.98 7.47 -11.46
N TYR A 38 10.86 6.18 -11.15
CA TYR A 38 11.45 5.59 -9.94
C TYR A 38 12.84 4.99 -10.18
N ASP A 39 13.36 4.93 -11.41
CA ASP A 39 14.62 4.22 -11.73
C ASP A 39 15.82 4.68 -10.88
N HIS A 40 15.89 5.99 -10.59
CA HIS A 40 17.00 6.58 -9.84
C HIS A 40 16.64 6.91 -8.37
N ARG A 41 15.57 6.37 -7.84
CA ARG A 41 15.09 6.58 -6.46
C ARG A 41 15.88 5.69 -5.49
N ALA A 42 16.95 6.26 -4.92
CA ALA A 42 17.78 5.57 -3.92
C ALA A 42 17.02 5.25 -2.63
N ASP A 43 16.08 6.12 -2.25
CA ASP A 43 15.18 5.91 -1.10
C ASP A 43 14.23 4.72 -1.26
N LEU A 44 13.94 4.33 -2.50
CA LEU A 44 13.20 3.11 -2.84
C LEU A 44 14.12 1.88 -3.03
N GLY A 45 15.44 2.06 -2.93
CA GLY A 45 16.43 1.03 -3.17
C GLY A 45 16.66 0.67 -4.64
N ASN A 46 16.10 1.43 -5.56
CA ASN A 46 16.17 1.13 -7.01
C ASN A 46 17.57 1.35 -7.61
N THR A 47 18.45 2.02 -6.89
CA THR A 47 19.87 2.18 -7.25
C THR A 47 20.77 1.09 -6.67
N ASN A 48 20.23 0.15 -5.91
CA ASN A 48 20.98 -0.96 -5.35
C ASN A 48 21.50 -1.86 -6.50
N PRO A 49 22.77 -2.30 -6.49
CA PRO A 49 23.31 -3.20 -7.52
C PRO A 49 22.48 -4.47 -7.72
N GLU A 50 21.94 -5.04 -6.65
CA GLU A 50 21.09 -6.24 -6.75
C GLU A 50 19.75 -5.93 -7.43
N ALA A 51 19.13 -4.78 -7.11
CA ALA A 51 17.92 -4.33 -7.79
C ALA A 51 18.15 -4.15 -9.30
N ILE A 52 19.27 -3.52 -9.66
CA ILE A 52 19.65 -3.33 -11.07
C ILE A 52 19.85 -4.69 -11.75
N ARG A 53 20.55 -5.63 -11.10
CA ARG A 53 20.80 -6.97 -11.64
C ARG A 53 19.50 -7.75 -11.89
N ILE A 54 18.60 -7.78 -10.91
CA ILE A 54 17.31 -8.50 -11.00
C ILE A 54 16.45 -7.87 -12.11
N ALA A 55 16.28 -6.56 -12.11
CA ALA A 55 15.46 -5.88 -13.10
C ALA A 55 16.01 -6.12 -14.52
N ALA A 56 17.33 -6.03 -14.73
CA ALA A 56 17.97 -6.27 -16.02
C ALA A 56 17.79 -7.72 -16.48
N ALA A 57 17.89 -8.71 -15.59
CA ALA A 57 17.63 -10.12 -15.90
C ALA A 57 16.19 -10.36 -16.38
N ASN A 58 15.26 -9.49 -16.01
CA ASN A 58 13.86 -9.51 -16.46
C ASN A 58 13.58 -8.52 -17.62
N GLY A 59 14.61 -8.00 -18.28
CA GLY A 59 14.47 -7.08 -19.41
C GLY A 59 13.84 -5.73 -19.03
N SER A 60 14.04 -5.29 -17.79
CA SER A 60 13.40 -4.10 -17.21
C SER A 60 14.43 -3.18 -16.56
N THR A 61 13.94 -2.05 -16.03
CA THR A 61 14.67 -1.17 -15.14
C THR A 61 14.06 -1.25 -13.73
N PRO A 62 14.80 -0.94 -12.65
CA PRO A 62 14.30 -1.09 -11.29
C PRO A 62 12.97 -0.39 -11.02
N GLY A 63 12.80 0.84 -11.48
CA GLY A 63 11.57 1.59 -11.28
C GLY A 63 10.39 0.99 -12.04
N ARG A 64 10.61 0.45 -13.23
CA ARG A 64 9.58 -0.23 -14.03
C ARG A 64 9.22 -1.58 -13.45
N PHE A 65 10.21 -2.32 -12.96
CA PHE A 65 10.03 -3.67 -12.43
C PHE A 65 9.28 -3.65 -11.10
N TRP A 66 9.63 -2.73 -10.19
CA TRP A 66 8.98 -2.55 -8.89
C TRP A 66 8.14 -1.27 -8.83
N LYS A 67 7.40 -0.95 -9.89
CA LYS A 67 6.35 0.07 -9.82
C LYS A 67 5.28 -0.32 -8.80
N GLY A 68 4.26 0.48 -8.58
CA GLY A 68 3.22 0.19 -7.59
C GLY A 68 2.47 -1.11 -7.88
N HIS A 69 2.47 -2.05 -6.91
CA HIS A 69 1.75 -3.32 -6.98
C HIS A 69 0.83 -3.51 -5.77
N GLY A 70 -0.32 -4.13 -6.02
CA GLY A 70 -1.33 -4.41 -5.01
C GLY A 70 -2.21 -3.21 -4.66
N PRO A 71 -3.24 -3.42 -3.81
CA PRO A 71 -4.26 -2.40 -3.53
C PRO A 71 -3.75 -1.23 -2.70
N ILE A 72 -2.53 -1.31 -2.14
CA ILE A 72 -1.86 -0.22 -1.42
C ILE A 72 -0.63 0.32 -2.17
N GLN A 73 -0.39 -0.17 -3.39
CA GLN A 73 0.67 0.30 -4.28
C GLN A 73 2.07 0.22 -3.65
N ILE A 74 2.47 -0.99 -3.22
CA ILE A 74 3.86 -1.24 -2.77
C ILE A 74 4.80 -0.90 -3.93
N THR A 75 5.71 0.06 -3.73
CA THR A 75 6.57 0.62 -4.78
C THR A 75 8.03 0.58 -4.35
N GLY A 76 8.91 0.18 -5.26
CA GLY A 76 10.35 0.14 -5.09
C GLY A 76 10.89 -1.17 -4.52
N TYR A 77 12.17 -1.44 -4.83
CA TYR A 77 12.86 -2.68 -4.45
C TYR A 77 12.83 -2.95 -2.94
N LEU A 78 13.18 -1.95 -2.10
CA LEU A 78 13.24 -2.14 -0.65
C LEU A 78 11.87 -2.47 -0.05
N ASN A 79 10.79 -1.87 -0.55
CA ASN A 79 9.44 -2.16 -0.06
C ASN A 79 8.98 -3.56 -0.48
N HIS A 80 9.32 -4.02 -1.70
CA HIS A 80 9.05 -5.39 -2.13
C HIS A 80 9.88 -6.40 -1.33
N LEU A 81 11.15 -6.08 -1.04
CA LEU A 81 12.02 -6.92 -0.20
C LEU A 81 11.46 -7.05 1.22
N ALA A 82 11.04 -5.94 1.83
CA ALA A 82 10.43 -5.95 3.16
C ALA A 82 9.11 -6.75 3.17
N ALA A 83 8.27 -6.58 2.14
CA ALA A 83 7.04 -7.36 1.99
C ALA A 83 7.33 -8.86 1.81
N MET A 84 8.32 -9.23 0.98
CA MET A 84 8.75 -10.62 0.78
C MET A 84 9.17 -11.26 2.11
N MET A 85 10.00 -10.59 2.88
CA MET A 85 10.49 -11.09 4.18
C MET A 85 9.36 -11.27 5.20
N ALA A 86 8.40 -10.32 5.23
CA ALA A 86 7.31 -10.35 6.20
C ALA A 86 6.20 -11.33 5.84
N LEU A 87 5.91 -11.51 4.56
CA LEU A 87 4.76 -12.28 4.08
C LEU A 87 5.13 -13.67 3.56
N HIS A 88 6.43 -13.93 3.39
CA HIS A 88 6.95 -15.15 2.73
C HIS A 88 6.36 -15.34 1.32
N VAL A 89 6.27 -14.25 0.56
CA VAL A 89 5.81 -14.20 -0.83
C VAL A 89 6.96 -13.67 -1.69
N ASP A 90 7.38 -14.40 -2.70
CA ASP A 90 8.50 -14.02 -3.57
C ASP A 90 8.14 -12.87 -4.52
N CYS A 91 7.82 -11.71 -3.94
CA CYS A 91 7.47 -10.51 -4.69
C CYS A 91 8.69 -9.65 -5.09
N VAL A 92 9.90 -10.09 -4.77
CA VAL A 92 11.12 -9.46 -5.28
C VAL A 92 11.39 -9.91 -6.71
N GLU A 93 11.40 -11.21 -6.95
CA GLU A 93 11.59 -11.78 -8.29
C GLU A 93 10.30 -11.74 -9.13
N GLN A 94 9.14 -11.75 -8.48
CA GLN A 94 7.83 -11.78 -9.10
C GLN A 94 6.91 -10.69 -8.51
N PRO A 95 7.17 -9.39 -8.75
CA PRO A 95 6.45 -8.29 -8.07
C PRO A 95 4.93 -8.32 -8.33
N ARG A 96 4.50 -8.84 -9.48
CA ARG A 96 3.09 -8.98 -9.84
C ARG A 96 2.30 -9.97 -8.96
N LEU A 97 2.96 -10.80 -8.14
CA LEU A 97 2.26 -11.60 -7.12
C LEU A 97 1.45 -10.71 -6.17
N LEU A 98 1.91 -9.48 -5.89
CA LEU A 98 1.16 -8.53 -5.08
C LEU A 98 -0.12 -8.00 -5.78
N CYS A 99 -0.28 -8.22 -7.08
CA CYS A 99 -1.53 -7.91 -7.78
C CYS A 99 -2.60 -9.00 -7.61
N GLU A 100 -2.22 -10.19 -7.15
CA GLU A 100 -3.16 -11.25 -6.84
C GLU A 100 -3.97 -10.91 -5.58
N PRO A 101 -5.28 -11.20 -5.55
CA PRO A 101 -6.15 -10.75 -4.45
C PRO A 101 -5.65 -11.12 -3.06
N VAL A 102 -5.18 -12.35 -2.86
CA VAL A 102 -4.73 -12.84 -1.54
C VAL A 102 -3.44 -12.14 -1.14
N HIS A 103 -2.43 -12.14 -2.01
CA HIS A 103 -1.12 -11.55 -1.72
C HIS A 103 -1.19 -10.03 -1.60
N GLY A 104 -1.96 -9.37 -2.47
CA GLY A 104 -2.16 -7.93 -2.41
C GLY A 104 -2.88 -7.48 -1.14
N CYS A 105 -3.93 -8.19 -0.73
CA CYS A 105 -4.63 -7.87 0.53
C CYS A 105 -3.73 -8.15 1.75
N ARG A 106 -2.89 -9.19 1.72
CA ARG A 106 -1.91 -9.44 2.79
C ARG A 106 -0.85 -8.35 2.83
N ALA A 107 -0.36 -7.88 1.68
CA ALA A 107 0.59 -6.77 1.60
C ALA A 107 0.00 -5.47 2.17
N ALA A 108 -1.26 -5.17 1.87
CA ALA A 108 -1.97 -4.04 2.46
C ALA A 108 -2.14 -4.18 3.99
N GLY A 109 -2.44 -5.39 4.48
CA GLY A 109 -2.52 -5.70 5.91
C GLY A 109 -1.17 -5.55 6.62
N TRP A 110 -0.09 -6.01 5.99
CA TRP A 110 1.27 -5.79 6.49
C TRP A 110 1.61 -4.31 6.56
N PHE A 111 1.35 -3.54 5.49
CA PHE A 111 1.55 -2.08 5.47
C PHE A 111 0.78 -1.40 6.61
N TRP A 112 -0.48 -1.78 6.82
CA TRP A 112 -1.31 -1.31 7.93
C TRP A 112 -0.64 -1.53 9.30
N SER A 113 -0.11 -2.72 9.52
CA SER A 113 0.52 -3.11 10.78
C SER A 113 1.81 -2.35 11.04
N VAL A 114 2.73 -2.32 10.06
CA VAL A 114 4.06 -1.69 10.25
C VAL A 114 3.98 -0.16 10.37
N ASN A 115 2.94 0.45 9.82
CA ASN A 115 2.69 1.89 9.95
C ASN A 115 1.80 2.25 11.16
N GLY A 116 1.40 1.28 11.98
CA GLY A 116 0.65 1.52 13.21
C GLY A 116 -0.73 2.15 13.00
N LEU A 117 -1.36 1.90 11.85
CA LEU A 117 -2.62 2.54 11.46
C LEU A 117 -3.79 2.19 12.36
N ALA A 118 -3.74 1.02 13.02
CA ALA A 118 -4.75 0.58 13.98
C ALA A 118 -4.98 1.60 15.10
N LYS A 119 -3.90 2.22 15.64
CA LYS A 119 -4.00 3.21 16.72
C LYS A 119 -4.87 4.42 16.36
N ARG A 120 -4.81 4.86 15.10
CA ARG A 120 -5.61 5.95 14.58
C ARG A 120 -7.05 5.51 14.31
N ALA A 121 -7.21 4.34 13.73
CA ALA A 121 -8.52 3.77 13.46
C ALA A 121 -9.32 3.54 14.75
N ASP A 122 -8.69 3.07 15.83
CA ASP A 122 -9.36 2.78 17.11
C ASP A 122 -10.03 4.02 17.74
N VAL A 123 -9.52 5.22 17.45
CA VAL A 123 -10.10 6.49 17.93
C VAL A 123 -10.91 7.21 16.83
N GLY A 124 -11.18 6.54 15.71
CA GLY A 124 -11.95 7.12 14.60
C GLY A 124 -11.22 8.24 13.83
N ASP A 125 -9.89 8.38 13.99
CA ASP A 125 -9.07 9.38 13.32
C ASP A 125 -8.80 8.98 11.87
N ILE A 126 -9.84 9.05 11.03
CA ILE A 126 -9.72 8.71 9.59
C ILE A 126 -8.81 9.69 8.84
N ASP A 127 -8.70 10.93 9.31
CA ASP A 127 -7.78 11.91 8.76
C ASP A 127 -6.33 11.48 9.00
N GLY A 128 -5.99 11.10 10.23
CA GLY A 128 -4.67 10.57 10.55
C GLY A 128 -4.33 9.27 9.85
N VAL A 129 -5.30 8.37 9.65
CA VAL A 129 -5.10 7.17 8.81
C VAL A 129 -4.78 7.56 7.38
N SER A 130 -5.55 8.50 6.80
CA SER A 130 -5.36 8.96 5.42
C SER A 130 -4.00 9.63 5.20
N ASP A 131 -3.57 10.45 6.14
CA ASP A 131 -2.27 11.11 6.13
C ASP A 131 -1.12 10.09 6.15
N LEU A 132 -1.20 9.11 7.05
CA LEU A 132 -0.17 8.07 7.15
C LEU A 132 -0.08 7.23 5.89
N VAL A 133 -1.21 6.88 5.28
CA VAL A 133 -1.23 6.14 4.01
C VAL A 133 -0.69 6.97 2.86
N ASN A 134 -1.11 8.23 2.75
CA ASN A 134 -0.78 9.08 1.60
C ASN A 134 0.59 9.75 1.69
N ARG A 135 1.00 10.13 2.92
CA ARG A 135 2.19 10.98 3.15
C ARG A 135 3.22 10.34 4.07
N GLY A 136 2.94 9.19 4.68
CA GLY A 136 3.79 8.53 5.66
C GLY A 136 3.87 9.23 7.02
N LYS A 137 3.16 10.34 7.22
CA LYS A 137 3.15 11.10 8.47
C LYS A 137 1.84 11.84 8.65
N LYS A 138 1.40 11.98 9.91
CA LYS A 138 0.26 12.86 10.25
C LYS A 138 0.65 14.32 10.06
N THR A 139 -0.21 15.08 9.42
CA THR A 139 -0.08 16.54 9.26
C THR A 139 -0.97 17.30 10.23
N ALA A 140 -0.75 18.61 10.37
CA ALA A 140 -1.60 19.48 11.21
C ALA A 140 -2.88 19.93 10.48
N ALA A 141 -2.88 19.91 9.15
CA ALA A 141 -4.04 20.25 8.35
C ALA A 141 -4.99 19.04 8.27
N ILE A 142 -6.28 19.30 8.41
CA ILE A 142 -7.31 18.26 8.32
C ILE A 142 -7.74 18.13 6.85
N GLY A 143 -7.77 16.89 6.35
CA GLY A 143 -8.27 16.58 5.01
C GLY A 143 -7.32 16.92 3.87
N ASP A 144 -6.03 17.09 4.15
CA ASP A 144 -5.03 17.42 3.12
C ASP A 144 -4.41 16.21 2.42
N ALA A 145 -4.71 14.99 2.88
CA ALA A 145 -4.38 13.78 2.14
C ALA A 145 -5.09 13.76 0.77
N ASN A 146 -4.37 13.35 -0.28
CA ASN A 146 -4.96 13.24 -1.62
C ASN A 146 -6.21 12.36 -1.59
N GLY A 147 -7.32 12.89 -2.15
CA GLY A 147 -8.59 12.17 -2.18
C GLY A 147 -9.27 11.99 -0.83
N PHE A 148 -8.97 12.81 0.19
CA PHE A 148 -9.52 12.66 1.54
C PHE A 148 -11.05 12.58 1.56
N ALA A 149 -11.74 13.40 0.77
CA ALA A 149 -13.21 13.37 0.69
C ALA A 149 -13.75 12.00 0.26
N GLU A 150 -13.11 11.36 -0.73
CA GLU A 150 -13.47 10.01 -1.17
C GLU A 150 -13.12 8.96 -0.09
N ARG A 151 -11.92 9.02 0.52
CA ARG A 151 -11.52 8.13 1.61
C ARG A 151 -12.54 8.18 2.75
N LYS A 152 -12.95 9.40 3.13
CA LYS A 152 -13.97 9.60 4.17
C LYS A 152 -15.33 9.06 3.76
N ALA A 153 -15.77 9.31 2.54
CA ALA A 153 -17.03 8.76 2.04
C ALA A 153 -17.06 7.23 2.03
N LEU A 154 -15.96 6.60 1.63
CA LEU A 154 -15.79 5.13 1.69
C LEU A 154 -15.80 4.63 3.14
N TYR A 155 -15.14 5.33 4.06
CA TYR A 155 -15.17 5.02 5.49
C TYR A 155 -16.59 5.07 6.07
N ASP A 156 -17.29 6.18 5.84
CA ASP A 156 -18.66 6.38 6.34
C ASP A 156 -19.62 5.32 5.74
N ARG A 157 -19.41 4.94 4.49
CA ARG A 157 -20.17 3.86 3.82
C ARG A 157 -19.87 2.50 4.45
N ALA A 158 -18.61 2.18 4.69
CA ALA A 158 -18.19 0.93 5.33
C ALA A 158 -18.79 0.80 6.73
N LEU A 159 -18.78 1.89 7.53
CA LEU A 159 -19.39 1.91 8.85
C LEU A 159 -20.92 1.63 8.84
N LYS A 160 -21.61 1.90 7.77
CA LYS A 160 -23.06 1.63 7.68
C LYS A 160 -23.38 0.15 7.42
N VAL A 161 -22.45 -0.60 6.82
CA VAL A 161 -22.68 -1.98 6.40
C VAL A 161 -21.94 -3.03 7.25
N ILE A 162 -20.90 -2.62 7.96
CA ILE A 162 -20.19 -3.51 8.88
C ILE A 162 -20.91 -3.48 10.23
N SER A 163 -21.41 -4.61 10.66
CA SER A 163 -22.02 -4.82 11.99
C SER A 163 -20.96 -4.97 13.08
#